data_f0ceb15e73beb1410cb147753a04182e
#
_entry.id   f0ceb15e73beb1410cb147753a04182e
#
_cell.length_a   1.000
_cell.length_b   1.000
_cell.length_c   1.000
_cell.angle_alpha   90.00
_cell.angle_beta   90.00
_cell.angle_gamma   90.00
#
_symmetry.space_group_name_H-M   'P 1'
#
loop_
_entity.id
_entity.type
_entity.pdbx_description
1 polymer ?
#
loop_
_entity_poly.entity_id
_entity_poly.type
_entity_poly.pdbx_seq_one_letter_code
_entity_poly.pdbx_strand_id
1 'polypeptide(L)'
;PEQLERKIEALFGKRWGQVESKMKILYGGINSKSVTERLTEPSGAMGAIQRIMANDVSCRHVTADFALEPAKRRLFPHVEKDVVPGSDPTADAKILKAIVHLHEYLLDSRENIDHPEVERTFQLFATVVAEAKKRKGIDKRDTYHCGRIDGKRVDDPHYTLRGWRTVVTYLLRQPEFLYE
;
A
#
# COMPACT_ATOMS: atom_id res chain seq x y z
N PRO A 1 14.79 10.62 -7.96
CA PRO A 1 13.40 11.11 -7.92
C PRO A 1 12.54 10.56 -9.05
N GLU A 2 12.96 10.74 -10.30
CA GLU A 2 12.23 10.33 -11.52
C GLU A 2 11.96 8.82 -11.59
N GLN A 3 12.91 8.00 -11.18
CA GLN A 3 12.76 6.54 -11.17
C GLN A 3 11.64 6.12 -10.21
N LEU A 4 11.59 6.68 -9.01
CA LEU A 4 10.53 6.40 -8.03
C LEU A 4 9.15 6.78 -8.59
N GLU A 5 9.02 7.97 -9.20
CA GLU A 5 7.75 8.41 -9.81
C GLU A 5 7.31 7.50 -10.96
N ARG A 6 8.25 7.03 -11.80
CA ARG A 6 7.98 6.08 -12.89
C ARG A 6 7.57 4.70 -12.34
N LYS A 7 8.25 4.20 -11.29
CA LYS A 7 7.88 2.94 -10.63
C LYS A 7 6.46 3.03 -10.06
N ILE A 8 6.13 4.11 -9.37
CA ILE A 8 4.77 4.35 -8.84
C ILE A 8 3.76 4.40 -9.98
N GLU A 9 4.05 5.12 -11.06
CA GLU A 9 3.16 5.21 -12.24
C GLU A 9 2.92 3.83 -12.87
N ALA A 10 3.98 3.04 -13.03
CA ALA A 10 3.88 1.69 -13.61
C ALA A 10 3.00 0.77 -12.75
N LEU A 11 3.19 0.77 -11.43
CA LEU A 11 2.48 -0.10 -10.50
C LEU A 11 1.04 0.37 -10.23
N PHE A 12 0.82 1.66 -10.07
CA PHE A 12 -0.48 2.20 -9.63
C PHE A 12 -1.25 2.92 -10.75
N GLY A 13 -0.68 3.04 -11.94
CA GLY A 13 -1.31 3.72 -13.07
C GLY A 13 -1.31 5.25 -12.99
N LYS A 14 -0.73 5.82 -11.95
CA LYS A 14 -0.66 7.28 -11.74
C LYS A 14 0.57 7.67 -10.93
N ARG A 15 1.25 8.73 -11.33
CA ARG A 15 2.37 9.31 -10.57
C ARG A 15 1.91 9.84 -9.22
N TRP A 16 2.77 9.76 -8.24
CA TRP A 16 2.56 10.43 -6.97
C TRP A 16 2.74 11.95 -7.08
N GLY A 17 3.72 12.40 -7.87
CA GLY A 17 3.95 13.80 -8.25
C GLY A 17 4.58 14.67 -7.17
N GLN A 18 4.77 14.18 -5.95
CA GLN A 18 5.31 14.98 -4.84
C GLN A 18 6.83 15.06 -4.86
N VAL A 19 7.52 14.00 -5.30
CA VAL A 19 8.99 13.98 -5.32
C VAL A 19 9.52 15.01 -6.29
N GLU A 20 9.03 15.00 -7.52
CA GLU A 20 9.51 15.94 -8.55
C GLU A 20 9.13 17.40 -8.22
N SER A 21 7.93 17.63 -7.68
CA SER A 21 7.41 18.98 -7.47
C SER A 21 7.88 19.66 -6.19
N LYS A 22 8.04 18.89 -5.08
CA LYS A 22 8.28 19.46 -3.75
C LYS A 22 9.51 18.91 -3.02
N MET A 23 9.91 17.69 -3.31
CA MET A 23 10.91 16.96 -2.52
C MET A 23 12.15 16.56 -3.32
N LYS A 24 12.31 17.08 -4.55
CA LYS A 24 13.35 16.67 -5.50
C LYS A 24 14.75 16.71 -4.87
N ILE A 25 15.11 17.81 -4.22
CA ILE A 25 16.42 18.00 -3.59
C ILE A 25 16.62 17.05 -2.43
N LEU A 26 15.61 16.95 -1.54
CA LEU A 26 15.67 16.08 -0.35
C LEU A 26 15.76 14.60 -0.71
N TYR A 27 15.25 14.23 -1.89
CA TYR A 27 15.34 12.87 -2.44
C TYR A 27 16.58 12.67 -3.35
N GLY A 28 17.61 13.47 -3.15
CA GLY A 28 18.89 13.33 -3.86
C GLY A 28 18.91 13.86 -5.28
N GLY A 29 17.91 14.64 -5.70
CA GLY A 29 17.90 15.30 -6.99
C GLY A 29 18.73 16.59 -7.04
N ILE A 30 18.94 17.11 -8.23
CA ILE A 30 19.68 18.37 -8.48
C ILE A 30 18.73 19.50 -8.84
N ASN A 31 19.12 20.73 -8.53
CA ASN A 31 18.36 21.94 -8.89
C ASN A 31 19.14 22.89 -9.82
N SER A 32 20.36 22.52 -10.22
CA SER A 32 21.25 23.27 -11.11
C SER A 32 21.71 24.64 -10.57
N LYS A 33 21.35 25.02 -9.35
CA LYS A 33 21.74 26.28 -8.70
C LYS A 33 22.61 26.05 -7.48
N SER A 34 22.10 25.34 -6.48
CA SER A 34 22.77 25.10 -5.22
C SER A 34 23.15 23.63 -4.98
N VAL A 35 22.47 22.72 -5.61
CA VAL A 35 22.74 21.28 -5.58
C VAL A 35 23.00 20.81 -7.02
N THR A 36 24.26 20.62 -7.34
CA THR A 36 24.74 20.26 -8.70
C THR A 36 25.08 18.78 -8.83
N GLU A 37 25.25 18.08 -7.71
CA GLU A 37 25.54 16.65 -7.66
C GLU A 37 24.37 15.86 -7.07
N ARG A 38 24.16 14.64 -7.58
CA ARG A 38 23.16 13.72 -7.02
C ARG A 38 23.72 13.02 -5.79
N LEU A 39 22.89 12.83 -4.80
CA LEU A 39 23.23 11.92 -3.70
C LEU A 39 23.27 10.49 -4.22
N THR A 40 24.39 9.81 -3.95
CA THR A 40 24.62 8.41 -4.33
C THR A 40 24.30 7.43 -3.20
N GLU A 41 24.22 7.95 -1.98
CA GLU A 41 23.95 7.14 -0.79
C GLU A 41 22.57 7.44 -0.17
N PRO A 42 21.91 6.44 0.42
CA PRO A 42 20.67 6.62 1.14
C PRO A 42 20.80 7.64 2.28
N SER A 43 19.82 8.51 2.42
CA SER A 43 19.78 9.51 3.50
C SER A 43 18.51 9.36 4.36
N GLY A 44 18.56 9.88 5.57
CA GLY A 44 17.39 9.94 6.45
C GLY A 44 16.21 10.70 5.82
N ALA A 45 16.50 11.73 5.01
CA ALA A 45 15.49 12.46 4.27
C ALA A 45 14.79 11.58 3.21
N MET A 46 15.55 10.75 2.49
CA MET A 46 14.99 9.79 1.53
C MET A 46 14.06 8.79 2.24
N GLY A 47 14.46 8.27 3.39
CA GLY A 47 13.60 7.37 4.19
C GLY A 47 12.33 8.04 4.72
N ALA A 48 12.40 9.32 5.11
CA ALA A 48 11.23 10.08 5.50
C ALA A 48 10.27 10.31 4.33
N ILE A 49 10.79 10.63 3.15
CA ILE A 49 10.00 10.81 1.93
C ILE A 49 9.35 9.49 1.51
N GLN A 50 10.08 8.37 1.60
CA GLN A 50 9.51 7.04 1.34
C GLN A 50 8.31 6.75 2.25
N ARG A 51 8.42 7.08 3.54
CA ARG A 51 7.29 6.92 4.48
C ARG A 51 6.07 7.76 4.10
N ILE A 52 6.28 9.01 3.70
CA ILE A 52 5.20 9.89 3.23
C ILE A 52 4.58 9.31 1.96
N MET A 53 5.39 8.91 1.00
CA MET A 53 4.96 8.28 -0.25
C MET A 53 4.14 7.03 0.02
N ALA A 54 4.64 6.10 0.83
CA ALA A 54 3.96 4.84 1.14
C ALA A 54 2.57 5.08 1.75
N ASN A 55 2.45 6.04 2.67
CA ASN A 55 1.16 6.41 3.27
C ASN A 55 0.20 7.05 2.27
N ASP A 56 0.69 7.94 1.42
CA ASP A 56 -0.14 8.69 0.46
C ASP A 56 -0.62 7.80 -0.70
N VAL A 57 0.29 6.99 -1.25
CA VAL A 57 0.01 6.07 -2.34
C VAL A 57 -0.97 4.98 -1.88
N SER A 58 -0.69 4.30 -0.76
CA SER A 58 -1.58 3.27 -0.23
C SER A 58 -2.97 3.82 0.10
N CYS A 59 -3.02 5.03 0.69
CA CYS A 59 -4.25 5.71 1.05
C CYS A 59 -5.22 5.86 -0.13
N ARG A 60 -4.69 6.25 -1.28
CA ARG A 60 -5.50 6.53 -2.48
C ARG A 60 -5.78 5.30 -3.31
N HIS A 61 -4.77 4.45 -3.49
CA HIS A 61 -4.83 3.38 -4.47
C HIS A 61 -5.53 2.12 -3.98
N VAL A 62 -5.58 1.86 -2.67
CA VAL A 62 -6.33 0.72 -2.13
C VAL A 62 -7.82 0.80 -2.49
N THR A 63 -8.46 1.93 -2.23
CA THR A 63 -9.87 2.10 -2.60
C THR A 63 -10.09 2.22 -4.10
N ALA A 64 -9.17 2.87 -4.81
CA ALA A 64 -9.26 3.02 -6.26
C ALA A 64 -9.20 1.64 -6.96
N ASP A 65 -8.37 0.73 -6.47
CA ASP A 65 -8.27 -0.62 -7.02
C ASP A 65 -9.54 -1.45 -6.72
N PHE A 66 -10.04 -1.39 -5.49
CA PHE A 66 -11.31 -2.05 -5.14
C PHE A 66 -12.55 -1.47 -5.85
N ALA A 67 -12.47 -0.27 -6.39
CA ALA A 67 -13.54 0.30 -7.23
C ALA A 67 -13.63 -0.36 -8.61
N LEU A 68 -12.58 -1.06 -9.03
CA LEU A 68 -12.54 -1.74 -10.32
C LEU A 68 -13.15 -3.15 -10.21
N GLU A 69 -13.64 -3.65 -11.36
CA GLU A 69 -13.96 -5.06 -11.50
C GLU A 69 -12.74 -5.95 -11.20
N PRO A 70 -12.89 -7.10 -10.52
CA PRO A 70 -11.76 -7.94 -10.09
C PRO A 70 -10.73 -8.22 -11.18
N ALA A 71 -11.16 -8.49 -12.41
CA ALA A 71 -10.28 -8.73 -13.55
C ALA A 71 -9.44 -7.51 -13.99
N LYS A 72 -9.79 -6.31 -13.55
CA LYS A 72 -9.09 -5.06 -13.86
C LYS A 72 -8.24 -4.56 -12.69
N ARG A 73 -8.32 -5.21 -11.53
CA ARG A 73 -7.57 -4.85 -10.32
C ARG A 73 -6.12 -5.26 -10.48
N ARG A 74 -5.23 -4.38 -10.07
CA ARG A 74 -3.79 -4.63 -10.05
C ARG A 74 -3.32 -5.14 -8.69
N LEU A 75 -3.91 -4.61 -7.60
CA LEU A 75 -3.50 -4.94 -6.23
C LEU A 75 -4.30 -6.11 -5.66
N PHE A 76 -5.61 -6.15 -5.89
CA PHE A 76 -6.53 -7.08 -5.22
C PHE A 76 -7.40 -7.90 -6.17
N PRO A 77 -6.81 -8.60 -7.18
CA PRO A 77 -7.61 -9.41 -8.12
C PRO A 77 -8.23 -10.65 -7.47
N HIS A 78 -7.73 -11.07 -6.30
CA HIS A 78 -8.07 -12.33 -5.66
C HIS A 78 -8.92 -12.21 -4.39
N VAL A 79 -9.26 -10.99 -3.96
CA VAL A 79 -9.99 -10.76 -2.72
C VAL A 79 -10.96 -9.59 -2.86
N GLU A 80 -12.09 -9.65 -2.15
CA GLU A 80 -13.00 -8.51 -2.02
C GLU A 80 -12.66 -7.69 -0.77
N LYS A 81 -13.06 -6.41 -0.81
CA LYS A 81 -12.70 -5.41 0.21
C LYS A 81 -13.20 -5.73 1.63
N ASP A 82 -14.24 -6.55 1.75
CA ASP A 82 -14.95 -6.86 3.00
C ASP A 82 -14.68 -8.28 3.51
N VAL A 83 -13.74 -9.01 2.91
CA VAL A 83 -13.32 -10.32 3.39
C VAL A 83 -12.56 -10.17 4.72
N VAL A 84 -13.13 -10.76 5.77
CA VAL A 84 -12.63 -10.67 7.14
C VAL A 84 -11.88 -11.96 7.53
N PRO A 85 -10.69 -11.90 8.13
CA PRO A 85 -9.97 -13.09 8.59
C PRO A 85 -10.83 -13.96 9.51
N GLY A 86 -10.84 -15.27 9.26
CA GLY A 86 -11.58 -16.24 10.04
C GLY A 86 -13.11 -16.14 9.90
N SER A 87 -13.64 -15.38 8.95
CA SER A 87 -15.09 -15.24 8.77
C SER A 87 -15.75 -16.47 8.16
N ASP A 88 -15.02 -17.17 7.30
CA ASP A 88 -15.43 -18.42 6.67
C ASP A 88 -14.19 -19.28 6.34
N PRO A 89 -14.34 -20.58 6.04
CA PRO A 89 -13.19 -21.47 5.79
C PRO A 89 -12.31 -21.07 4.59
N THR A 90 -12.78 -20.20 3.71
CA THR A 90 -12.04 -19.77 2.52
C THR A 90 -11.46 -18.36 2.64
N ALA A 91 -11.86 -17.61 3.68
CA ALA A 91 -11.48 -16.20 3.83
C ALA A 91 -9.96 -16.02 3.95
N ASP A 92 -9.33 -16.80 4.83
CA ASP A 92 -7.89 -16.72 5.07
C ASP A 92 -7.10 -17.11 3.82
N ALA A 93 -7.55 -18.14 3.10
CA ALA A 93 -6.92 -18.55 1.83
C ALA A 93 -6.99 -17.43 0.76
N LYS A 94 -8.11 -16.71 0.66
CA LYS A 94 -8.25 -15.56 -0.24
C LYS A 94 -7.33 -14.41 0.14
N ILE A 95 -7.23 -14.12 1.45
CA ILE A 95 -6.36 -13.07 1.98
C ILE A 95 -4.90 -13.43 1.73
N LEU A 96 -4.47 -14.65 2.05
CA LEU A 96 -3.10 -15.12 1.82
C LEU A 96 -2.74 -15.07 0.34
N LYS A 97 -3.64 -15.51 -0.55
CA LYS A 97 -3.43 -15.41 -2.00
C LYS A 97 -3.24 -13.96 -2.46
N ALA A 98 -4.02 -13.04 -1.91
CA ALA A 98 -3.86 -11.61 -2.22
C ALA A 98 -2.53 -11.06 -1.69
N ILE A 99 -2.07 -11.49 -0.52
CA ILE A 99 -0.78 -11.09 0.05
C ILE A 99 0.37 -11.60 -0.81
N VAL A 100 0.37 -12.89 -1.21
CA VAL A 100 1.38 -13.44 -2.14
C VAL A 100 1.43 -12.63 -3.43
N HIS A 101 0.27 -12.32 -4.01
CA HIS A 101 0.18 -11.46 -5.18
C HIS A 101 0.78 -10.06 -4.95
N LEU A 102 0.53 -9.44 -3.79
CA LEU A 102 1.10 -8.13 -3.48
C LEU A 102 2.63 -8.18 -3.31
N HIS A 103 3.19 -9.22 -2.71
CA HIS A 103 4.64 -9.42 -2.62
C HIS A 103 5.26 -9.53 -4.02
N GLU A 104 4.70 -10.35 -4.90
CA GLU A 104 5.17 -10.47 -6.28
C GLU A 104 4.99 -9.16 -7.05
N TYR A 105 3.84 -8.52 -6.95
CA TYR A 105 3.52 -7.34 -7.75
C TYR A 105 4.28 -6.08 -7.32
N LEU A 106 4.48 -5.86 -6.02
CA LEU A 106 5.11 -4.64 -5.50
C LEU A 106 6.61 -4.77 -5.29
N LEU A 107 7.09 -5.98 -4.94
CA LEU A 107 8.48 -6.23 -4.55
C LEU A 107 9.21 -7.17 -5.52
N ASP A 108 8.56 -7.63 -6.60
CA ASP A 108 9.07 -8.72 -7.47
C ASP A 108 9.51 -9.98 -6.72
N SER A 109 8.95 -10.21 -5.54
CA SER A 109 9.30 -11.28 -4.61
C SER A 109 8.33 -12.45 -4.76
N ARG A 110 8.79 -13.56 -5.33
CA ARG A 110 7.97 -14.76 -5.60
C ARG A 110 7.94 -15.71 -4.41
N GLU A 111 7.32 -15.25 -3.34
CA GLU A 111 7.20 -16.01 -2.11
C GLU A 111 6.06 -17.04 -2.19
N ASN A 112 6.30 -18.20 -1.58
CA ASN A 112 5.25 -19.19 -1.37
C ASN A 112 4.31 -18.75 -0.24
N ILE A 113 3.10 -19.31 -0.23
CA ILE A 113 2.07 -19.00 0.77
C ILE A 113 2.54 -19.27 2.22
N ASP A 114 3.45 -20.24 2.39
CA ASP A 114 4.01 -20.63 3.69
C ASP A 114 5.28 -19.84 4.06
N HIS A 115 5.65 -18.84 3.27
CA HIS A 115 6.85 -18.04 3.54
C HIS A 115 6.65 -17.14 4.78
N PRO A 116 7.65 -17.01 5.67
CA PRO A 116 7.54 -16.23 6.92
C PRO A 116 7.12 -14.77 6.70
N GLU A 117 7.52 -14.14 5.60
CA GLU A 117 7.12 -12.76 5.27
C GLU A 117 5.65 -12.67 4.85
N VAL A 118 5.12 -13.68 4.16
CA VAL A 118 3.69 -13.79 3.81
C VAL A 118 2.88 -13.93 5.10
N GLU A 119 3.30 -14.83 6.00
CA GLU A 119 2.66 -15.01 7.32
C GLU A 119 2.71 -13.72 8.15
N ARG A 120 3.86 -13.04 8.21
CA ARG A 120 4.00 -11.75 8.91
C ARG A 120 3.05 -10.71 8.35
N THR A 121 2.91 -10.64 7.04
CA THR A 121 2.01 -9.70 6.35
C THR A 121 0.55 -10.06 6.63
N PHE A 122 0.20 -11.34 6.66
CA PHE A 122 -1.12 -11.80 7.06
C PHE A 122 -1.45 -11.42 8.51
N GLN A 123 -0.52 -11.65 9.44
CA GLN A 123 -0.69 -11.28 10.84
C GLN A 123 -0.85 -9.77 11.02
N LEU A 124 -0.14 -8.97 10.24
CA LEU A 124 -0.31 -7.51 10.24
C LEU A 124 -1.75 -7.13 9.82
N PHE A 125 -2.27 -7.70 8.74
CA PHE A 125 -3.64 -7.48 8.29
C PHE A 125 -4.65 -7.92 9.35
N ALA A 126 -4.53 -9.16 9.84
CA ALA A 126 -5.44 -9.75 10.82
C ALA A 126 -5.46 -8.96 12.14
N THR A 127 -4.29 -8.49 12.60
CA THR A 127 -4.18 -7.66 13.81
C THR A 127 -4.92 -6.34 13.67
N VAL A 128 -4.79 -5.65 12.55
CA VAL A 128 -5.53 -4.38 12.32
C VAL A 128 -7.03 -4.60 12.40
N VAL A 129 -7.53 -5.67 11.77
CA VAL A 129 -8.96 -6.01 11.78
C VAL A 129 -9.41 -6.43 13.19
N ALA A 130 -8.62 -7.24 13.91
CA ALA A 130 -8.94 -7.70 15.25
C ALA A 130 -8.96 -6.55 16.28
N GLU A 131 -7.99 -5.66 16.24
CA GLU A 131 -7.93 -4.49 17.13
C GLU A 131 -9.10 -3.53 16.87
N ALA A 132 -9.52 -3.38 15.62
CA ALA A 132 -10.70 -2.61 15.30
C ALA A 132 -11.97 -3.19 15.95
N LYS A 133 -12.14 -4.52 15.92
CA LYS A 133 -13.28 -5.21 16.55
C LYS A 133 -13.33 -5.03 18.07
N LYS A 134 -12.18 -4.83 18.73
CA LYS A 134 -12.11 -4.60 20.19
C LYS A 134 -12.55 -3.20 20.62
N ARG A 135 -12.59 -2.24 19.72
CA ARG A 135 -12.97 -0.86 20.04
C ARG A 135 -14.46 -0.81 20.38
N LYS A 136 -14.77 -0.30 21.58
CA LYS A 136 -16.16 -0.01 21.97
C LYS A 136 -16.69 1.11 21.07
N GLY A 137 -17.85 0.87 20.45
CA GLY A 137 -18.53 1.90 19.66
C GLY A 137 -18.02 2.06 18.23
N ILE A 138 -17.48 1.01 17.62
CA ILE A 138 -17.29 1.00 16.16
C ILE A 138 -18.68 1.25 15.54
N ASP A 139 -18.85 2.44 14.99
CA ASP A 139 -20.02 2.73 14.18
C ASP A 139 -19.95 1.85 12.91
N LYS A 140 -21.06 1.16 12.60
CA LYS A 140 -21.24 0.42 11.35
C LYS A 140 -21.03 1.32 10.11
N ARG A 141 -21.00 2.63 10.30
CA ARG A 141 -20.71 3.67 9.31
C ARG A 141 -19.28 4.19 9.34
N ASP A 142 -18.37 3.50 10.04
CA ASP A 142 -16.97 3.97 10.05
C ASP A 142 -16.42 4.01 8.63
N THR A 143 -16.20 5.22 8.15
CA THR A 143 -15.84 5.47 6.76
C THR A 143 -14.34 5.50 6.57
N TYR A 144 -13.87 4.95 5.46
CA TYR A 144 -12.50 5.09 5.04
C TYR A 144 -12.24 6.50 4.52
N HIS A 145 -11.38 7.25 5.22
CA HIS A 145 -11.17 8.68 4.93
C HIS A 145 -10.25 8.96 3.74
N CYS A 146 -9.42 8.00 3.36
CA CYS A 146 -8.35 8.21 2.40
C CYS A 146 -8.78 8.14 0.93
N GLY A 147 -9.88 7.47 0.63
CA GLY A 147 -10.28 7.25 -0.75
C GLY A 147 -11.79 7.38 -0.94
N ARG A 148 -12.16 7.40 -2.19
CA ARG A 148 -13.57 7.46 -2.61
C ARG A 148 -13.80 6.43 -3.71
N ILE A 149 -14.98 5.82 -3.74
CA ILE A 149 -15.50 5.05 -4.86
C ILE A 149 -16.67 5.83 -5.44
N ASP A 150 -16.64 6.10 -6.73
CA ASP A 150 -17.65 6.92 -7.43
C ASP A 150 -17.92 8.27 -6.75
N GLY A 151 -16.86 8.92 -6.27
CA GLY A 151 -16.95 10.21 -5.59
C GLY A 151 -17.48 10.16 -4.16
N LYS A 152 -17.94 9.00 -3.68
CA LYS A 152 -18.50 8.81 -2.33
C LYS A 152 -17.46 8.22 -1.38
N ARG A 153 -17.60 8.56 -0.09
CA ARG A 153 -16.83 7.89 0.96
C ARG A 153 -17.22 6.43 1.03
N VAL A 154 -16.25 5.58 1.36
CA VAL A 154 -16.42 4.12 1.43
C VAL A 154 -16.57 3.71 2.89
N ASP A 155 -17.64 2.99 3.21
CA ASP A 155 -17.79 2.40 4.53
C ASP A 155 -16.81 1.23 4.70
N ASP A 156 -16.19 1.18 5.87
CA ASP A 156 -15.20 0.17 6.26
C ASP A 156 -15.54 -0.41 7.64
N PRO A 157 -16.72 -1.04 7.77
CA PRO A 157 -17.25 -1.48 9.06
C PRO A 157 -16.42 -2.58 9.72
N HIS A 158 -15.60 -3.27 8.96
CA HIS A 158 -14.71 -4.34 9.43
C HIS A 158 -13.24 -3.91 9.46
N TYR A 159 -12.91 -2.67 9.10
CA TYR A 159 -11.55 -2.15 9.01
C TYR A 159 -10.65 -2.89 8.01
N THR A 160 -11.22 -3.63 7.12
CA THR A 160 -10.47 -4.40 6.10
C THR A 160 -9.77 -3.50 5.10
N LEU A 161 -10.39 -2.37 4.69
CA LEU A 161 -9.70 -1.37 3.84
C LEU A 161 -8.49 -0.75 4.56
N ARG A 162 -8.60 -0.49 5.86
CA ARG A 162 -7.47 -0.02 6.68
C ARG A 162 -6.41 -1.09 6.83
N GLY A 163 -6.83 -2.35 6.97
CA GLY A 163 -5.94 -3.50 6.97
C GLY A 163 -5.13 -3.57 5.68
N TRP A 164 -5.78 -3.53 4.52
CA TRP A 164 -5.13 -3.54 3.22
C TRP A 164 -4.23 -2.33 2.99
N ARG A 165 -4.67 -1.15 3.41
CA ARG A 165 -3.80 0.04 3.38
C ARG A 165 -2.54 -0.17 4.22
N THR A 166 -2.66 -0.77 5.40
CA THR A 166 -1.51 -1.04 6.27
C THR A 166 -0.54 -2.01 5.59
N VAL A 167 -1.05 -3.08 4.98
CA VAL A 167 -0.25 -4.04 4.19
C VAL A 167 0.49 -3.35 3.05
N VAL A 168 -0.23 -2.61 2.20
CA VAL A 168 0.41 -1.89 1.08
C VAL A 168 1.44 -0.87 1.59
N THR A 169 1.12 -0.13 2.66
CA THR A 169 2.09 0.80 3.28
C THR A 169 3.33 0.08 3.76
N TYR A 170 3.17 -1.10 4.39
CA TYR A 170 4.28 -1.93 4.86
C TYR A 170 5.18 -2.36 3.70
N LEU A 171 4.61 -2.90 2.62
CA LEU A 171 5.37 -3.37 1.46
C LEU A 171 6.08 -2.21 0.74
N LEU A 172 5.44 -1.06 0.54
CA LEU A 172 6.07 0.13 -0.06
C LEU A 172 7.21 0.73 0.77
N ARG A 173 7.37 0.31 2.02
CA ARG A 173 8.45 0.73 2.91
C ARG A 173 9.60 -0.26 2.98
N GLN A 174 9.48 -1.41 2.34
CA GLN A 174 10.57 -2.38 2.27
C GLN A 174 11.72 -1.82 1.43
N PRO A 175 12.98 -2.15 1.77
CA PRO A 175 14.14 -1.75 0.97
C PRO A 175 14.03 -2.23 -0.48
N GLU A 176 13.53 -3.42 -0.71
CA GLU A 176 13.33 -4.05 -2.03
C GLU A 176 12.50 -3.15 -2.95
N PHE A 177 11.49 -2.46 -2.41
CA PHE A 177 10.69 -1.52 -3.20
C PHE A 177 11.52 -0.38 -3.81
N LEU A 178 12.60 0.05 -3.15
CA LEU A 178 13.41 1.18 -3.60
C LEU A 178 14.57 0.75 -4.51
N TYR A 179 15.14 -0.43 -4.28
CA TYR A 179 16.44 -0.82 -4.83
C TYR A 179 16.35 -1.87 -5.94
N GLU A 180 15.16 -2.35 -6.25
CA GLU A 180 14.84 -3.17 -7.40
C GLU A 180 13.95 -2.40 -8.40
#